data_59455ff0fbd5db87a4bfd5d093dc4cff
#
_entry.id   59455ff0fbd5db87a4bfd5d093dc4cff
#
_cell.length_a   1.000
_cell.length_b   1.000
_cell.length_c   1.000
_cell.angle_alpha   90.00
_cell.angle_beta   90.00
_cell.angle_gamma   90.00
#
_symmetry.space_group_name_H-M   'P 1'
#
loop_
_entity.id
_entity.type
_entity.pdbx_description
1 polymer ?
#
loop_
_entity_poly.entity_id
_entity_poly.type
_entity_poly.pdbx_seq_one_letter_code
_entity_poly.pdbx_strand_id
1 'polypeptide(L)'
;MKNKLKNNTKIKLISLLSAIVLWIYVMAIVDPEDTRLFENVPVVVTNIEELAENDLIVYPESDLVADINIKGKLSDVQKITVDDIHIYGTINNPMEGNNKLSLKVNITKQVSYEFKTDFIVVRLEKLLYDEKDIKPEIIGKYKDD
;
A
#
# COMPACT_ATOMS: atom_id res chain seq x y z
N MET A 1 -55.49 23.80 6.46
CA MET A 1 -54.41 23.49 5.51
C MET A 1 -53.88 22.05 5.54
N LYS A 2 -54.42 21.15 6.35
CA LYS A 2 -53.89 19.75 6.51
C LYS A 2 -54.37 18.75 5.45
N ASN A 3 -55.34 19.05 4.60
CA ASN A 3 -55.91 18.07 3.66
C ASN A 3 -55.32 18.06 2.24
N LYS A 4 -54.49 19.05 1.86
CA LYS A 4 -53.83 19.06 0.54
C LYS A 4 -52.64 18.10 0.45
N LEU A 5 -52.07 17.69 1.56
CA LEU A 5 -50.94 16.76 1.60
C LEU A 5 -51.34 15.30 1.40
N LYS A 6 -52.58 14.94 1.69
CA LYS A 6 -53.09 13.57 1.59
C LYS A 6 -53.54 13.16 0.18
N ASN A 7 -53.84 14.11 -0.69
CA ASN A 7 -54.46 13.80 -1.99
C ASN A 7 -53.46 13.38 -3.08
N ASN A 8 -52.14 13.53 -2.86
CA ASN A 8 -51.12 13.22 -3.86
C ASN A 8 -50.10 12.18 -3.38
N THR A 9 -50.45 11.40 -2.33
CA THR A 9 -49.49 10.39 -1.78
C THR A 9 -49.13 9.33 -2.80
N LYS A 10 -50.07 8.92 -3.66
CA LYS A 10 -49.81 7.96 -4.75
C LYS A 10 -48.79 8.52 -5.75
N ILE A 11 -48.94 9.80 -6.14
CA ILE A 11 -48.04 10.46 -7.09
C ILE A 11 -46.63 10.60 -6.46
N LYS A 12 -46.55 10.98 -5.19
CA LYS A 12 -45.29 11.09 -4.45
C LYS A 12 -44.58 9.74 -4.35
N LEU A 13 -45.35 8.67 -4.07
CA LEU A 13 -44.79 7.32 -4.00
C LEU A 13 -44.27 6.85 -5.37
N ILE A 14 -45.05 7.09 -6.44
CA ILE A 14 -44.62 6.77 -7.81
C ILE A 14 -43.38 7.56 -8.19
N SER A 15 -43.34 8.88 -7.89
CA SER A 15 -42.16 9.72 -8.16
C SER A 15 -40.93 9.25 -7.41
N LEU A 16 -41.08 8.83 -6.14
CA LEU A 16 -39.97 8.28 -5.35
C LEU A 16 -39.47 6.96 -5.94
N LEU A 17 -40.37 6.05 -6.30
CA LEU A 17 -40.00 4.79 -6.95
C LEU A 17 -39.31 5.03 -8.29
N SER A 18 -39.83 5.94 -9.11
CA SER A 18 -39.21 6.29 -10.39
C SER A 18 -37.80 6.89 -10.22
N ALA A 19 -37.59 7.71 -9.20
CA ALA A 19 -36.30 8.29 -8.89
C ALA A 19 -35.31 7.20 -8.45
N ILE A 20 -35.72 6.23 -7.64
CA ILE A 20 -34.88 5.10 -7.22
C ILE A 20 -34.53 4.22 -8.43
N VAL A 21 -35.47 3.90 -9.29
CA VAL A 21 -35.21 3.11 -10.50
C VAL A 21 -34.26 3.81 -11.43
N LEU A 22 -34.47 5.14 -11.63
CA LEU A 22 -33.55 5.94 -12.46
C LEU A 22 -32.15 6.01 -11.85
N TRP A 23 -32.05 6.15 -10.53
CA TRP A 23 -30.76 6.15 -9.83
C TRP A 23 -30.02 4.81 -9.99
N ILE A 24 -30.72 3.67 -9.80
CA ILE A 24 -30.15 2.34 -10.02
C ILE A 24 -29.69 2.17 -11.47
N TYR A 25 -30.51 2.65 -12.43
CA TYR A 25 -30.18 2.59 -13.85
C TYR A 25 -28.90 3.38 -14.17
N VAL A 26 -28.78 4.61 -13.67
CA VAL A 26 -27.60 5.43 -13.87
C VAL A 26 -26.36 4.78 -13.26
N MET A 27 -26.43 4.28 -12.03
CA MET A 27 -25.32 3.62 -11.36
C MET A 27 -24.89 2.33 -12.05
N ALA A 28 -25.84 1.57 -12.62
CA ALA A 28 -25.54 0.30 -13.29
C ALA A 28 -24.96 0.47 -14.71
N ILE A 29 -25.33 1.55 -15.43
CA ILE A 29 -24.95 1.72 -16.84
C ILE A 29 -23.83 2.73 -17.01
N VAL A 30 -23.85 3.83 -16.23
CA VAL A 30 -22.86 4.91 -16.39
C VAL A 30 -21.53 4.57 -15.72
N ASP A 31 -21.56 3.76 -14.62
CA ASP A 31 -20.37 3.36 -13.84
C ASP A 31 -19.38 4.53 -13.66
N PRO A 32 -19.73 5.54 -12.86
CA PRO A 32 -18.98 6.77 -12.76
C PRO A 32 -17.56 6.52 -12.24
N GLU A 33 -16.63 7.39 -12.60
CA GLU A 33 -15.27 7.36 -12.03
C GLU A 33 -15.32 7.69 -10.52
N ASP A 34 -14.52 6.96 -9.76
CA ASP A 34 -14.31 7.16 -8.33
C ASP A 34 -12.82 7.11 -8.00
N THR A 35 -12.45 7.72 -6.87
CA THR A 35 -11.09 7.73 -6.36
C THR A 35 -11.09 7.22 -4.93
N ARG A 36 -10.26 6.22 -4.65
CA ARG A 36 -10.11 5.65 -3.31
C ARG A 36 -8.67 5.75 -2.84
N LEU A 37 -8.49 6.29 -1.63
CA LEU A 37 -7.21 6.33 -0.94
C LEU A 37 -6.96 5.01 -0.23
N PHE A 38 -5.78 4.44 -0.44
CA PHE A 38 -5.23 3.33 0.33
C PHE A 38 -4.03 3.85 1.11
N GLU A 39 -4.14 3.80 2.43
CA GLU A 39 -3.10 4.26 3.36
C GLU A 39 -2.29 3.07 3.89
N ASN A 40 -1.01 3.34 4.18
CA ASN A 40 -0.11 2.37 4.79
C ASN A 40 0.03 1.05 3.99
N VAL A 41 0.03 1.14 2.66
CA VAL A 41 0.25 -0.05 1.81
C VAL A 41 1.71 -0.47 1.92
N PRO A 42 1.99 -1.77 2.18
CA PRO A 42 3.37 -2.25 2.33
C PRO A 42 4.20 -2.05 1.06
N VAL A 43 5.45 -1.64 1.24
CA VAL A 43 6.42 -1.45 0.15
C VAL A 43 7.52 -2.49 0.25
N VAL A 44 7.76 -3.21 -0.83
CA VAL A 44 8.83 -4.22 -0.93
C VAL A 44 10.04 -3.61 -1.64
N VAL A 45 11.20 -3.64 -1.01
CA VAL A 45 12.46 -3.22 -1.64
C VAL A 45 12.93 -4.29 -2.61
N THR A 46 13.15 -3.92 -3.88
CA THR A 46 13.46 -4.90 -4.94
C THR A 46 14.94 -5.22 -5.09
N ASN A 47 15.82 -4.32 -4.70
CA ASN A 47 17.27 -4.48 -4.89
C ASN A 47 18.02 -4.79 -3.58
N ILE A 48 17.42 -5.61 -2.71
CA ILE A 48 18.04 -6.03 -1.44
C ILE A 48 19.35 -6.77 -1.66
N GLU A 49 19.46 -7.60 -2.71
CA GLU A 49 20.69 -8.34 -3.03
C GLU A 49 21.84 -7.39 -3.37
N GLU A 50 21.58 -6.34 -4.18
CA GLU A 50 22.54 -5.31 -4.51
C GLU A 50 22.99 -4.52 -3.27
N LEU A 51 22.07 -4.26 -2.34
CA LEU A 51 22.40 -3.63 -1.05
C LEU A 51 23.34 -4.52 -0.23
N ALA A 52 23.03 -5.82 -0.15
CA ALA A 52 23.83 -6.79 0.60
C ALA A 52 25.23 -6.97 0.01
N GLU A 53 25.37 -6.95 -1.33
CA GLU A 53 26.68 -6.99 -2.01
C GLU A 53 27.57 -5.79 -1.66
N ASN A 54 26.97 -4.65 -1.30
CA ASN A 54 27.67 -3.44 -0.87
C ASN A 54 27.74 -3.31 0.67
N ASP A 55 27.47 -4.38 1.42
CA ASP A 55 27.41 -4.38 2.88
C ASP A 55 26.41 -3.36 3.47
N LEU A 56 25.35 -3.03 2.73
CA LEU A 56 24.32 -2.07 3.13
C LEU A 56 23.02 -2.77 3.54
N ILE A 57 22.43 -2.28 4.61
CA ILE A 57 21.12 -2.72 5.08
C ILE A 57 20.18 -1.52 5.28
N VAL A 58 18.89 -1.74 5.13
CA VAL A 58 17.86 -0.75 5.49
C VAL A 58 17.68 -0.74 7.01
N TYR A 59 17.88 0.43 7.62
CA TYR A 59 17.74 0.59 9.07
C TYR A 59 16.86 1.81 9.43
N PRO A 60 15.99 1.71 10.45
CA PRO A 60 15.58 0.47 11.11
C PRO A 60 14.82 -0.45 10.13
N GLU A 61 14.83 -1.74 10.40
CA GLU A 61 14.04 -2.75 9.67
C GLU A 61 12.55 -2.60 10.02
N SER A 62 12.00 -1.42 9.72
CA SER A 62 10.59 -1.11 9.93
C SER A 62 9.80 -1.37 8.65
N ASP A 63 8.53 -1.70 8.80
CA ASP A 63 7.64 -1.85 7.66
C ASP A 63 7.58 -0.54 6.88
N LEU A 64 8.10 -0.57 5.66
CA LEU A 64 8.00 0.53 4.72
C LEU A 64 6.58 0.56 4.17
N VAL A 65 5.93 1.70 4.24
CA VAL A 65 4.55 1.89 3.77
C VAL A 65 4.43 3.13 2.91
N ALA A 66 3.45 3.11 2.01
CA ALA A 66 3.13 4.24 1.15
C ALA A 66 1.62 4.42 1.03
N ASP A 67 1.20 5.68 0.81
CA ASP A 67 -0.17 6.04 0.51
C ASP A 67 -0.34 6.19 -0.99
N ILE A 68 -1.40 5.58 -1.53
CA ILE A 68 -1.71 5.58 -2.95
C ILE A 68 -3.20 5.87 -3.19
N ASN A 69 -3.48 6.80 -4.11
CA ASN A 69 -4.81 7.02 -4.65
C ASN A 69 -5.02 6.16 -5.88
N ILE A 70 -6.13 5.42 -5.90
CA ILE A 70 -6.53 4.61 -7.05
C ILE A 70 -7.78 5.24 -7.63
N LYS A 71 -7.73 5.56 -8.92
CA LYS A 71 -8.82 6.16 -9.69
C LYS A 71 -9.24 5.23 -10.82
N GLY A 72 -10.53 5.02 -10.95
CA GLY A 72 -11.11 4.20 -12.00
C GLY A 72 -12.62 4.19 -11.94
N LYS A 73 -13.24 3.27 -12.65
CA LYS A 73 -14.67 3.05 -12.55
C LYS A 73 -15.06 2.60 -11.14
N LEU A 74 -16.17 3.12 -10.63
CA LEU A 74 -16.67 2.80 -9.28
C LEU A 74 -16.72 1.28 -9.03
N SER A 75 -17.23 0.52 -10.01
CA SER A 75 -17.34 -0.94 -9.94
C SER A 75 -15.99 -1.65 -9.81
N ASP A 76 -14.92 -1.10 -10.37
CA ASP A 76 -13.57 -1.65 -10.31
C ASP A 76 -12.85 -1.23 -9.04
N VAL A 77 -12.94 0.07 -8.68
CA VAL A 77 -12.30 0.63 -7.48
C VAL A 77 -12.86 -0.01 -6.20
N GLN A 78 -14.17 -0.28 -6.14
CA GLN A 78 -14.80 -0.94 -4.98
C GLN A 78 -14.32 -2.38 -4.75
N LYS A 79 -13.90 -3.08 -5.80
CA LYS A 79 -13.41 -4.46 -5.72
C LYS A 79 -11.91 -4.57 -5.42
N ILE A 80 -11.20 -3.44 -5.36
CA ILE A 80 -9.76 -3.42 -5.05
C ILE A 80 -9.59 -3.53 -3.54
N THR A 81 -8.73 -4.43 -3.15
CA THR A 81 -8.26 -4.62 -1.77
C THR A 81 -6.77 -4.28 -1.68
N VAL A 82 -6.23 -4.16 -0.47
CA VAL A 82 -4.80 -3.92 -0.26
C VAL A 82 -3.95 -5.03 -0.88
N ASP A 83 -4.46 -6.27 -0.88
CA ASP A 83 -3.78 -7.44 -1.45
C ASP A 83 -3.65 -7.40 -2.99
N ASP A 84 -4.47 -6.59 -3.66
CA ASP A 84 -4.38 -6.37 -5.11
C ASP A 84 -3.32 -5.32 -5.49
N ILE A 85 -2.75 -4.61 -4.50
CA ILE A 85 -1.85 -3.49 -4.69
C ILE A 85 -0.45 -3.91 -4.23
N HIS A 86 0.46 -4.08 -5.18
CA HIS A 86 1.85 -4.42 -4.90
C HIS A 86 2.75 -3.23 -5.18
N ILE A 87 3.26 -2.58 -4.13
CA ILE A 87 4.18 -1.45 -4.23
C ILE A 87 5.60 -1.96 -4.08
N TYR A 88 6.45 -1.57 -5.01
CA TYR A 88 7.87 -1.89 -5.04
C TYR A 88 8.68 -0.61 -4.91
N GLY A 89 9.77 -0.68 -4.18
CA GLY A 89 10.72 0.39 -4.06
C GLY A 89 12.09 -0.03 -4.56
N THR A 90 12.77 0.86 -5.28
CA THR A 90 14.15 0.66 -5.74
C THR A 90 15.01 1.83 -5.27
N ILE A 91 16.17 1.53 -4.69
CA ILE A 91 17.17 2.53 -4.30
C ILE A 91 18.21 2.61 -5.41
N ASN A 92 18.26 3.77 -6.08
CA ASN A 92 19.25 4.01 -7.13
C ASN A 92 20.52 4.56 -6.50
N ASN A 93 21.69 3.97 -6.84
CA ASN A 93 23.01 4.35 -6.31
C ASN A 93 23.02 4.35 -4.77
N PRO A 94 22.88 3.18 -4.13
CA PRO A 94 22.78 3.08 -2.69
C PRO A 94 24.07 3.56 -2.02
N MET A 95 23.93 4.39 -0.98
CA MET A 95 25.04 4.90 -0.16
C MET A 95 24.67 4.83 1.31
N GLU A 96 25.66 4.76 2.18
CA GLU A 96 25.41 4.89 3.62
C GLU A 96 24.73 6.21 3.95
N GLY A 97 23.71 6.18 4.82
CA GLY A 97 22.90 7.32 5.20
C GLY A 97 21.53 7.36 4.53
N ASN A 98 21.00 8.56 4.30
CA ASN A 98 19.65 8.74 3.75
C ASN A 98 19.63 8.55 2.24
N ASN A 99 18.76 7.67 1.77
CA ASN A 99 18.55 7.37 0.36
C ASN A 99 17.09 7.57 -0.03
N LYS A 100 16.85 7.80 -1.31
CA LYS A 100 15.50 7.83 -1.88
C LYS A 100 15.13 6.46 -2.42
N LEU A 101 14.05 5.89 -1.89
CA LEU A 101 13.40 4.70 -2.40
C LEU A 101 12.34 5.13 -3.42
N SER A 102 12.61 4.95 -4.69
CA SER A 102 11.69 5.29 -5.78
C SER A 102 10.58 4.26 -5.87
N LEU A 103 9.31 4.70 -5.82
CA LEU A 103 8.14 3.83 -5.78
C LEU A 103 7.63 3.49 -7.16
N LYS A 104 7.21 2.23 -7.32
CA LYS A 104 6.45 1.71 -8.45
C LYS A 104 5.33 0.84 -7.92
N VAL A 105 4.22 0.74 -8.67
CA VAL A 105 3.10 -0.12 -8.29
C VAL A 105 2.73 -1.06 -9.42
N ASN A 106 2.32 -2.26 -9.05
CA ASN A 106 1.66 -3.21 -9.92
C ASN A 106 0.26 -3.47 -9.36
N ILE A 107 -0.76 -3.21 -10.18
CA ILE A 107 -2.16 -3.45 -9.86
C ILE A 107 -2.75 -4.31 -10.97
N THR A 108 -3.40 -5.41 -10.60
CA THR A 108 -3.93 -6.40 -11.56
C THR A 108 -5.11 -5.88 -12.38
N LYS A 109 -5.74 -4.76 -11.98
CA LYS A 109 -6.93 -4.19 -12.62
C LYS A 109 -6.61 -2.95 -13.45
N GLN A 110 -7.47 -2.64 -14.44
CA GLN A 110 -7.35 -1.47 -15.29
C GLN A 110 -7.83 -0.21 -14.55
N VAL A 111 -6.94 0.35 -13.73
CA VAL A 111 -7.17 1.57 -12.97
C VAL A 111 -5.97 2.48 -13.10
N SER A 112 -6.18 3.77 -12.89
CA SER A 112 -5.10 4.75 -12.76
C SER A 112 -4.69 4.87 -11.31
N TYR A 113 -3.45 5.26 -11.06
CA TYR A 113 -2.96 5.47 -9.71
C TYR A 113 -2.14 6.75 -9.61
N GLU A 114 -2.09 7.29 -8.40
CA GLU A 114 -1.27 8.45 -8.06
C GLU A 114 -0.72 8.26 -6.65
N PHE A 115 0.60 8.29 -6.51
CA PHE A 115 1.22 8.29 -5.19
C PHE A 115 1.10 9.67 -4.55
N LYS A 116 0.85 9.69 -3.25
CA LYS A 116 0.92 10.93 -2.46
C LYS A 116 2.35 11.50 -2.44
N THR A 117 3.35 10.61 -2.51
CA THR A 117 4.77 10.92 -2.60
C THR A 117 5.44 9.89 -3.48
N ASP A 118 6.16 10.29 -4.52
CA ASP A 118 6.80 9.38 -5.48
C ASP A 118 8.00 8.61 -4.92
N PHE A 119 8.45 8.95 -3.73
CA PHE A 119 9.57 8.30 -3.06
C PHE A 119 9.39 8.31 -1.54
N ILE A 120 10.06 7.38 -0.88
CA ILE A 120 10.23 7.34 0.58
C ILE A 120 11.71 7.56 0.88
N VAL A 121 12.01 8.28 1.97
CA VAL A 121 13.39 8.39 2.46
C VAL A 121 13.65 7.22 3.39
N VAL A 122 14.64 6.41 3.06
CA VAL A 122 15.11 5.28 3.87
C VAL A 122 16.56 5.51 4.27
N ARG A 123 16.94 5.04 5.44
CA ARG A 123 18.32 5.07 5.90
C ARG A 123 18.99 3.73 5.64
N LEU A 124 20.17 3.79 5.01
CA LEU A 124 21.04 2.64 4.85
C LEU A 124 22.18 2.73 5.84
N GLU A 125 22.49 1.63 6.50
CA GLU A 125 23.65 1.48 7.37
C GLU A 125 24.56 0.39 6.85
N LYS A 126 25.85 0.58 7.07
CA LYS A 126 26.87 -0.40 6.66
C LYS A 126 26.98 -1.48 7.71
N LEU A 127 26.95 -2.74 7.26
CA LEU A 127 27.24 -3.90 8.11
C LEU A 127 28.75 -3.91 8.41
N LEU A 128 29.08 -3.78 9.69
CA LEU A 128 30.43 -3.99 10.17
C LEU A 128 30.52 -5.41 10.71
N TYR A 129 31.26 -6.28 10.01
CA TYR A 129 31.60 -7.60 10.51
C TYR A 129 32.76 -7.48 11.47
N ASP A 130 32.53 -7.59 12.78
CA ASP A 130 33.61 -7.72 13.77
C ASP A 130 33.95 -9.20 13.88
N GLU A 131 35.05 -9.64 13.26
CA GLU A 131 35.60 -10.98 13.46
C GLU A 131 36.14 -11.09 14.88
N LYS A 132 35.26 -11.42 15.82
CA LYS A 132 35.71 -11.77 17.18
C LYS A 132 36.17 -13.21 17.17
N ASP A 133 37.52 -13.40 17.17
CA ASP A 133 38.14 -14.69 17.41
C ASP A 133 37.66 -15.26 18.77
N ILE A 134 36.69 -16.11 18.71
CA ILE A 134 36.24 -16.89 19.89
C ILE A 134 37.23 -18.02 20.06
N LYS A 135 38.24 -17.80 20.91
CA LYS A 135 39.08 -18.90 21.41
C LYS A 135 38.26 -19.70 22.41
N PRO A 136 37.86 -20.93 22.10
CA PRO A 136 37.19 -21.76 23.08
C PRO A 136 38.20 -22.16 24.17
N GLU A 137 38.10 -21.54 25.33
CA GLU A 137 38.86 -21.96 26.49
C GLU A 137 38.11 -23.19 27.11
N ILE A 138 38.65 -24.39 26.82
CA ILE A 138 38.12 -25.64 27.41
C ILE A 138 38.62 -25.71 28.85
N ILE A 139 37.80 -25.23 29.77
CA ILE A 139 38.00 -25.49 31.21
C ILE A 139 37.40 -26.85 31.52
N GLY A 140 38.12 -27.89 31.22
CA GLY A 140 37.84 -29.25 31.64
C GLY A 140 38.91 -29.71 32.60
N LYS A 141 38.69 -29.67 33.92
CA LYS A 141 39.46 -30.47 34.89
C LYS A 141 39.04 -31.92 34.73
N TYR A 142 39.90 -32.71 34.07
CA TYR A 142 39.84 -34.14 34.16
C TYR A 142 40.34 -34.52 35.56
N LYS A 143 39.51 -35.15 36.38
CA LYS A 143 39.90 -35.70 37.66
C LYS A 143 40.11 -37.20 37.41
N ASP A 144 41.35 -37.60 37.29
CA ASP A 144 41.72 -39.01 37.36
C ASP A 144 41.60 -39.47 38.82
N ASP A 145 40.81 -40.50 39.03
CA ASP A 145 40.90 -41.44 40.17
C ASP A 145 41.47 -42.74 39.64
#